data_2bddbfe123f881b73cb71b6af94242a9
#
_entry.id   2bddbfe123f881b73cb71b6af94242a9
#
_cell.length_a   1.000
_cell.length_b   1.000
_cell.length_c   1.000
_cell.angle_alpha   90.00
_cell.angle_beta   90.00
_cell.angle_gamma   90.00
#
_symmetry.space_group_name_H-M   'P 1'
#
loop_
_entity.id
_entity.type
_entity.pdbx_description
1 polymer ?
#
loop_
_entity_poly.entity_id
_entity_poly.type
_entity_poly.pdbx_seq_one_letter_code
_entity_poly.pdbx_strand_id
1 'polypeptide(L)'
;DEGLRGYAQVVQNKDEIIKEVRRQIKNGVDWIKVHVTGLIPNQKEEGEISVWSFDELKLVCDLAHDLGTPVVGHVRNAKGVKDSIKAGMDFILHATFMDEEAIDLVCETKTPIAPSFTFQANLADFGQAIGASEDYRQIFKKEIDDNAEIFNKIHEAGVPLICGSESGFSITPYGEWHYRELEVFVKDIGMTNLEAITCATKNASKSVKMENKVGTLEEGMLADLLIVDGDPLKDITILGDKSKLSHIFQNGKEIKRDQESREITPPQGWRLSPFSDGILTQELAKK
;
A
#
# COMPACT_ATOMS: atom_id res chain seq x y z
N ASP A 1 3.69 15.85 -13.71
CA ASP A 1 4.04 16.97 -12.84
C ASP A 1 3.25 16.95 -11.53
N GLU A 2 3.35 15.81 -10.84
CA GLU A 2 2.61 15.54 -9.60
C GLU A 2 3.01 16.51 -8.47
N GLY A 3 4.27 16.95 -8.44
CA GLY A 3 4.76 17.92 -7.48
C GLY A 3 4.04 19.26 -7.54
N LEU A 4 3.66 19.72 -8.74
CA LEU A 4 2.93 20.97 -8.94
C LEU A 4 1.48 20.92 -8.42
N ARG A 5 0.95 19.71 -8.21
CA ARG A 5 -0.40 19.48 -7.67
C ARG A 5 -0.44 19.35 -6.15
N GLY A 6 0.70 19.53 -5.47
CA GLY A 6 0.78 19.42 -4.02
C GLY A 6 0.83 17.99 -3.48
N TYR A 7 0.92 16.99 -4.36
CA TYR A 7 0.99 15.58 -3.98
C TYR A 7 2.38 15.17 -3.48
N ALA A 8 3.43 15.67 -4.14
CA ALA A 8 4.81 15.42 -3.77
C ALA A 8 5.68 16.65 -4.07
N GLN A 9 6.79 16.77 -3.37
CA GLN A 9 7.81 17.76 -3.67
C GLN A 9 8.84 17.18 -4.64
N VAL A 10 9.02 17.82 -5.79
CA VAL A 10 10.09 17.48 -6.73
C VAL A 10 11.39 18.07 -6.22
N VAL A 11 12.43 17.26 -6.11
CA VAL A 11 13.80 17.65 -5.76
C VAL A 11 14.73 17.32 -6.91
N GLN A 12 15.69 18.19 -7.21
CA GLN A 12 16.55 18.10 -8.40
C GLN A 12 18.05 17.90 -8.08
N ASN A 13 18.43 18.06 -6.82
CA ASN A 13 19.82 17.97 -6.39
C ASN A 13 19.92 17.68 -4.89
N LYS A 14 21.14 17.38 -4.43
CA LYS A 14 21.41 17.01 -3.03
C LYS A 14 21.04 18.11 -2.03
N ASP A 15 21.20 19.36 -2.37
CA ASP A 15 20.85 20.47 -1.46
C ASP A 15 19.35 20.57 -1.27
N GLU A 16 18.57 20.36 -2.32
CA GLU A 16 17.12 20.30 -2.25
C GLU A 16 16.62 19.08 -1.47
N ILE A 17 17.25 17.91 -1.65
CA ILE A 17 16.98 16.70 -0.85
C ILE A 17 17.18 17.01 0.65
N ILE A 18 18.32 17.55 1.01
CA ILE A 18 18.64 17.89 2.41
C ILE A 18 17.64 18.87 2.98
N LYS A 19 17.31 19.91 2.23
CA LYS A 19 16.33 20.93 2.63
C LYS A 19 14.95 20.32 2.85
N GLU A 20 14.50 19.49 1.91
CA GLU A 20 13.15 18.94 1.94
C GLU A 20 12.98 17.88 3.04
N VAL A 21 13.92 16.97 3.21
CA VAL A 21 13.89 15.96 4.29
C VAL A 21 13.83 16.68 5.65
N ARG A 22 14.70 17.67 5.89
CA ARG A 22 14.70 18.44 7.13
C ARG A 22 13.38 19.21 7.33
N ARG A 23 12.83 19.78 6.25
CA ARG A 23 11.54 20.50 6.31
C ARG A 23 10.41 19.57 6.72
N GLN A 24 10.31 18.39 6.11
CA GLN A 24 9.27 17.41 6.43
C GLN A 24 9.39 16.94 7.89
N ILE A 25 10.57 16.56 8.33
CA ILE A 25 10.81 16.10 9.71
C ILE A 25 10.51 17.22 10.72
N LYS A 26 10.92 18.47 10.45
CA LYS A 26 10.56 19.62 11.29
C LYS A 26 9.04 19.84 11.38
N ASN A 27 8.30 19.48 10.33
CA ASN A 27 6.84 19.57 10.33
C ASN A 27 6.15 18.37 11.03
N GLY A 28 6.92 17.41 11.56
CA GLY A 28 6.41 16.32 12.40
C GLY A 28 5.88 15.14 11.61
N VAL A 29 6.44 14.83 10.44
CA VAL A 29 6.08 13.62 9.70
C VAL A 29 6.60 12.36 10.43
N ASP A 30 5.84 11.27 10.34
CA ASP A 30 6.23 9.98 10.91
C ASP A 30 7.16 9.19 9.98
N TRP A 31 7.10 9.45 8.67
CA TRP A 31 7.86 8.80 7.62
C TRP A 31 8.30 9.78 6.54
N ILE A 32 9.49 9.58 5.99
CA ILE A 32 9.88 10.16 4.70
C ILE A 32 9.48 9.17 3.61
N LYS A 33 8.65 9.58 2.65
CA LYS A 33 8.28 8.77 1.49
C LYS A 33 9.00 9.25 0.24
N VAL A 34 9.64 8.31 -0.48
CA VAL A 34 10.35 8.58 -1.74
C VAL A 34 9.65 7.85 -2.88
N HIS A 35 9.36 8.55 -3.98
CA HIS A 35 8.99 7.93 -5.24
C HIS A 35 10.27 7.57 -6.00
N VAL A 36 10.72 6.32 -5.88
CA VAL A 36 11.93 5.82 -6.53
C VAL A 36 11.67 5.56 -8.01
N THR A 37 10.48 5.05 -8.33
CA THR A 37 10.01 4.80 -9.70
C THR A 37 8.76 5.60 -10.01
N GLY A 38 8.28 5.53 -11.26
CA GLY A 38 7.01 6.14 -11.68
C GLY A 38 5.77 5.41 -11.15
N LEU A 39 4.61 5.90 -11.57
CA LEU A 39 3.29 5.42 -11.11
C LEU A 39 2.54 4.61 -12.16
N ILE A 40 2.96 4.64 -13.42
CA ILE A 40 2.20 4.08 -14.55
C ILE A 40 2.96 2.91 -15.16
N PRO A 41 2.40 1.70 -15.18
CA PRO A 41 3.09 0.47 -15.57
C PRO A 41 3.41 0.35 -17.06
N ASN A 42 2.94 1.25 -17.92
CA ASN A 42 3.06 1.10 -19.36
C ASN A 42 4.24 1.87 -19.99
N GLN A 43 5.20 2.32 -19.21
CA GLN A 43 6.27 3.15 -19.76
C GLN A 43 7.42 2.37 -20.38
N LYS A 44 7.61 1.08 -20.13
CA LYS A 44 8.52 0.13 -20.83
C LYS A 44 8.37 -1.28 -20.27
N GLU A 45 8.85 -2.26 -21.03
CA GLU A 45 8.71 -3.71 -20.81
C GLU A 45 9.28 -4.25 -19.48
N GLU A 46 10.07 -3.48 -18.74
CA GLU A 46 10.75 -3.92 -17.51
C GLU A 46 10.37 -3.09 -16.26
N GLY A 47 9.19 -2.52 -16.26
CA GLY A 47 8.76 -1.65 -15.18
C GLY A 47 9.14 -0.19 -15.42
N GLU A 48 8.98 0.60 -14.39
CA GLU A 48 9.10 2.05 -14.48
C GLU A 48 10.54 2.52 -14.27
N ILE A 49 10.88 3.66 -14.85
CA ILE A 49 12.23 4.19 -14.76
C ILE A 49 12.52 4.67 -13.33
N SER A 50 13.64 4.18 -12.76
CA SER A 50 14.23 4.78 -11.56
C SER A 50 14.97 6.05 -11.93
N VAL A 51 14.53 7.19 -11.39
CA VAL A 51 15.16 8.50 -11.65
C VAL A 51 16.16 8.92 -10.57
N TRP A 52 16.30 8.12 -9.53
CA TRP A 52 17.21 8.35 -8.43
C TRP A 52 18.52 7.57 -8.62
N SER A 53 19.65 8.19 -8.31
CA SER A 53 20.89 7.48 -8.11
C SER A 53 20.93 6.81 -6.73
N PHE A 54 21.75 5.76 -6.59
CA PHE A 54 21.98 5.11 -5.29
C PHE A 54 22.42 6.11 -4.20
N ASP A 55 23.36 7.01 -4.55
CA ASP A 55 23.90 8.01 -3.60
C ASP A 55 22.82 9.00 -3.10
N GLU A 56 21.84 9.33 -3.94
CA GLU A 56 20.72 10.19 -3.55
C GLU A 56 19.76 9.46 -2.61
N LEU A 57 19.42 8.20 -2.91
CA LEU A 57 18.60 7.37 -2.02
C LEU A 57 19.28 7.18 -0.66
N LYS A 58 20.60 6.90 -0.68
CA LYS A 58 21.35 6.76 0.54
C LYS A 58 21.43 8.05 1.34
N LEU A 59 21.57 9.20 0.69
CA LEU A 59 21.53 10.51 1.35
C LEU A 59 20.20 10.75 2.06
N VAL A 60 19.08 10.40 1.43
CA VAL A 60 17.76 10.49 2.07
C VAL A 60 17.69 9.63 3.32
N CYS A 61 18.09 8.34 3.21
CA CYS A 61 18.03 7.39 4.32
C CYS A 61 18.94 7.82 5.47
N ASP A 62 20.19 8.10 5.20
CA ASP A 62 21.15 8.50 6.24
C ASP A 62 20.67 9.75 6.99
N LEU A 63 20.25 10.78 6.25
CA LEU A 63 19.77 12.04 6.87
C LEU A 63 18.48 11.85 7.67
N ALA A 64 17.54 11.06 7.17
CA ALA A 64 16.30 10.80 7.88
C ALA A 64 16.53 9.97 9.15
N HIS A 65 17.36 8.95 9.08
CA HIS A 65 17.74 8.11 10.23
C HIS A 65 18.52 8.88 11.30
N ASP A 66 19.47 9.73 10.91
CA ASP A 66 20.18 10.63 11.84
C ASP A 66 19.21 11.54 12.63
N LEU A 67 18.06 11.85 12.03
CA LEU A 67 16.99 12.65 12.64
C LEU A 67 15.86 11.79 13.26
N GLY A 68 16.03 10.47 13.35
CA GLY A 68 15.08 9.54 13.98
C GLY A 68 13.82 9.24 13.19
N THR A 69 13.82 9.50 11.87
CA THR A 69 12.66 9.28 11.00
C THR A 69 12.95 8.17 9.99
N PRO A 70 12.11 7.13 9.88
CA PRO A 70 12.29 6.07 8.90
C PRO A 70 11.89 6.51 7.48
N VAL A 71 12.32 5.73 6.49
CA VAL A 71 12.14 5.99 5.07
C VAL A 71 11.36 4.86 4.40
N VAL A 72 10.38 5.22 3.58
CA VAL A 72 9.60 4.29 2.76
C VAL A 72 9.69 4.66 1.28
N GLY A 73 9.83 3.65 0.42
CA GLY A 73 9.92 3.83 -1.02
C GLY A 73 8.71 3.33 -1.80
N HIS A 74 8.21 4.11 -2.77
CA HIS A 74 7.41 3.60 -3.87
C HIS A 74 8.35 3.03 -4.93
N VAL A 75 8.34 1.73 -5.14
CA VAL A 75 9.37 1.04 -5.94
C VAL A 75 8.74 -0.07 -6.77
N ARG A 76 8.87 -0.01 -8.09
CA ARG A 76 8.20 -0.93 -9.01
C ARG A 76 9.14 -1.64 -10.00
N ASN A 77 10.44 -1.68 -9.75
CA ASN A 77 11.39 -2.44 -10.56
C ASN A 77 12.51 -3.04 -9.72
N ALA A 78 13.18 -4.07 -10.25
CA ALA A 78 14.24 -4.81 -9.56
C ALA A 78 15.43 -3.93 -9.13
N LYS A 79 15.87 -3.02 -10.01
CA LYS A 79 16.97 -2.09 -9.68
C LYS A 79 16.60 -1.19 -8.50
N GLY A 80 15.40 -0.61 -8.54
CA GLY A 80 14.93 0.27 -7.47
C GLY A 80 14.79 -0.47 -6.14
N VAL A 81 14.29 -1.72 -6.14
CA VAL A 81 14.19 -2.55 -4.93
C VAL A 81 15.58 -2.78 -4.34
N LYS A 82 16.56 -3.21 -5.16
CA LYS A 82 17.94 -3.46 -4.71
C LYS A 82 18.60 -2.20 -4.17
N ASP A 83 18.47 -1.09 -4.88
CA ASP A 83 19.05 0.19 -4.47
C ASP A 83 18.41 0.72 -3.18
N SER A 84 17.09 0.61 -3.06
CA SER A 84 16.34 1.04 -1.87
C SER A 84 16.75 0.26 -0.61
N ILE A 85 16.84 -1.06 -0.71
CA ILE A 85 17.30 -1.91 0.41
C ILE A 85 18.75 -1.58 0.80
N LYS A 86 19.66 -1.52 -0.19
CA LYS A 86 21.07 -1.21 0.05
C LYS A 86 21.29 0.21 0.58
N ALA A 87 20.41 1.16 0.22
CA ALA A 87 20.42 2.52 0.75
C ALA A 87 19.91 2.62 2.19
N GLY A 88 19.19 1.61 2.67
CA GLY A 88 18.69 1.53 4.04
C GLY A 88 17.21 1.90 4.21
N MET A 89 16.39 1.80 3.17
CA MET A 89 14.94 2.00 3.34
C MET A 89 14.35 0.97 4.29
N ASP A 90 13.52 1.42 5.22
CA ASP A 90 12.92 0.59 6.27
C ASP A 90 11.72 -0.20 5.77
N PHE A 91 11.11 0.23 4.65
CA PHE A 91 9.88 -0.33 4.13
C PHE A 91 9.73 -0.04 2.63
N ILE A 92 9.21 -0.99 1.87
CA ILE A 92 9.00 -0.84 0.42
C ILE A 92 7.52 -1.05 0.07
N LEU A 93 6.99 -0.12 -0.73
CA LEU A 93 5.67 -0.24 -1.33
C LEU A 93 5.82 -0.85 -2.73
N HIS A 94 4.92 -1.76 -3.05
CA HIS A 94 4.77 -2.51 -4.29
C HIS A 94 5.83 -3.60 -4.47
N ALA A 95 7.09 -3.25 -4.71
CA ALA A 95 8.18 -4.20 -5.02
C ALA A 95 7.81 -5.15 -6.19
N THR A 96 7.08 -4.65 -7.17
CA THR A 96 6.72 -5.39 -8.39
C THR A 96 7.94 -5.56 -9.30
N PHE A 97 7.89 -6.49 -10.24
CA PHE A 97 8.94 -6.73 -11.24
C PHE A 97 10.34 -7.00 -10.66
N MET A 98 10.41 -7.73 -9.53
CA MET A 98 11.67 -8.18 -8.95
C MET A 98 12.32 -9.27 -9.82
N ASP A 99 13.64 -9.14 -10.01
CA ASP A 99 14.49 -10.23 -10.52
C ASP A 99 14.95 -11.15 -9.36
N GLU A 100 15.60 -12.26 -9.69
CA GLU A 100 16.08 -13.23 -8.67
C GLU A 100 17.00 -12.58 -7.62
N GLU A 101 17.91 -11.67 -8.05
CA GLU A 101 18.81 -10.96 -7.12
C GLU A 101 18.03 -10.08 -6.15
N ALA A 102 16.97 -9.39 -6.61
CA ALA A 102 16.13 -8.58 -5.75
C ALA A 102 15.32 -9.45 -4.76
N ILE A 103 14.79 -10.59 -5.23
CA ILE A 103 14.08 -11.55 -4.39
C ILE A 103 15.00 -12.11 -3.30
N ASP A 104 16.21 -12.54 -3.67
CA ASP A 104 17.19 -13.06 -2.72
C ASP A 104 17.57 -12.00 -1.66
N LEU A 105 17.81 -10.76 -2.09
CA LEU A 105 18.11 -9.65 -1.20
C LEU A 105 16.97 -9.34 -0.23
N VAL A 106 15.73 -9.34 -0.72
CA VAL A 106 14.52 -9.18 0.13
C VAL A 106 14.43 -10.32 1.14
N CYS A 107 14.65 -11.57 0.70
CA CYS A 107 14.62 -12.74 1.58
C CYS A 107 15.74 -12.71 2.62
N GLU A 108 16.92 -12.21 2.30
CA GLU A 108 18.07 -12.07 3.22
C GLU A 108 17.80 -10.98 4.26
N THR A 109 17.43 -9.80 3.81
CA THR A 109 17.27 -8.61 4.68
C THR A 109 15.99 -8.60 5.49
N LYS A 110 14.97 -9.36 5.07
CA LYS A 110 13.60 -9.32 5.62
C LYS A 110 12.99 -7.91 5.60
N THR A 111 13.37 -7.09 4.64
CA THR A 111 12.78 -5.75 4.48
C THR A 111 11.27 -5.87 4.30
N PRO A 112 10.45 -5.21 5.13
CA PRO A 112 8.99 -5.27 5.03
C PRO A 112 8.49 -4.73 3.68
N ILE A 113 7.45 -5.37 3.13
CA ILE A 113 6.85 -4.97 1.85
C ILE A 113 5.34 -4.88 1.98
N ALA A 114 4.75 -3.80 1.43
CA ALA A 114 3.32 -3.75 1.14
C ALA A 114 3.12 -3.82 -0.38
N PRO A 115 2.62 -4.92 -0.91
CA PRO A 115 2.33 -5.06 -2.34
C PRO A 115 1.35 -4.01 -2.84
N SER A 116 0.33 -3.70 -2.05
CA SER A 116 -0.73 -2.71 -2.35
C SER A 116 -1.46 -3.05 -3.66
N PHE A 117 -1.83 -4.31 -3.83
CA PHE A 117 -2.54 -4.81 -5.02
C PHE A 117 -4.03 -4.42 -5.05
N THR A 118 -4.57 -3.83 -3.98
CA THR A 118 -5.98 -3.40 -3.93
C THR A 118 -6.35 -2.53 -5.12
N PHE A 119 -5.49 -1.58 -5.51
CA PHE A 119 -5.72 -0.71 -6.66
C PHE A 119 -5.81 -1.51 -7.97
N GLN A 120 -4.83 -2.39 -8.20
CA GLN A 120 -4.75 -3.24 -9.39
C GLN A 120 -5.94 -4.20 -9.46
N ALA A 121 -6.25 -4.89 -8.36
CA ALA A 121 -7.36 -5.84 -8.30
C ALA A 121 -8.71 -5.16 -8.54
N ASN A 122 -8.94 -3.99 -7.96
CA ASN A 122 -10.16 -3.23 -8.20
C ASN A 122 -10.29 -2.78 -9.65
N LEU A 123 -9.19 -2.34 -10.25
CA LEU A 123 -9.21 -1.92 -11.66
C LEU A 123 -9.43 -3.11 -12.60
N ALA A 124 -8.77 -4.24 -12.33
CA ALA A 124 -8.95 -5.46 -13.11
C ALA A 124 -10.39 -6.00 -13.03
N ASP A 125 -10.92 -6.13 -11.83
CA ASP A 125 -12.22 -6.78 -11.60
C ASP A 125 -13.41 -5.84 -11.84
N PHE A 126 -13.32 -4.58 -11.42
CA PHE A 126 -14.45 -3.64 -11.37
C PHE A 126 -14.25 -2.38 -12.21
N GLY A 127 -13.08 -2.20 -12.84
CA GLY A 127 -12.75 -0.97 -13.58
C GLY A 127 -13.73 -0.63 -14.69
N GLN A 128 -14.39 -1.61 -15.29
CA GLN A 128 -15.42 -1.39 -16.31
C GLN A 128 -16.55 -0.50 -15.79
N ALA A 129 -16.96 -0.66 -14.53
CA ALA A 129 -18.04 0.12 -13.93
C ALA A 129 -17.75 1.63 -13.84
N ILE A 130 -16.48 2.01 -13.99
CA ILE A 130 -16.00 3.40 -13.90
C ILE A 130 -15.27 3.85 -15.17
N GLY A 131 -15.49 3.18 -16.30
CA GLY A 131 -14.99 3.59 -17.60
C GLY A 131 -13.54 3.20 -17.92
N ALA A 132 -12.92 2.30 -17.12
CA ALA A 132 -11.59 1.78 -17.43
C ALA A 132 -11.63 0.93 -18.70
N SER A 133 -10.65 1.13 -19.61
CA SER A 133 -10.53 0.33 -20.82
C SER A 133 -10.15 -1.11 -20.50
N GLU A 134 -10.53 -2.04 -21.38
CA GLU A 134 -10.17 -3.45 -21.25
C GLU A 134 -8.65 -3.63 -21.21
N ASP A 135 -7.89 -2.89 -22.01
CA ASP A 135 -6.44 -2.97 -22.06
C ASP A 135 -5.81 -2.65 -20.69
N TYR A 136 -6.26 -1.60 -20.01
CA TYR A 136 -5.78 -1.29 -18.66
C TYR A 136 -6.16 -2.37 -17.65
N ARG A 137 -7.38 -2.89 -17.73
CA ARG A 137 -7.83 -3.96 -16.84
C ARG A 137 -6.96 -5.20 -16.98
N GLN A 138 -6.62 -5.59 -18.20
CA GLN A 138 -5.76 -6.74 -18.49
C GLN A 138 -4.31 -6.51 -18.03
N ILE A 139 -3.76 -5.31 -18.22
CA ILE A 139 -2.41 -4.95 -17.74
C ILE A 139 -2.32 -5.15 -16.22
N PHE A 140 -3.29 -4.64 -15.46
CA PHE A 140 -3.25 -4.74 -14.00
C PHE A 140 -3.57 -6.16 -13.49
N LYS A 141 -4.44 -6.89 -14.19
CA LYS A 141 -4.64 -8.32 -13.89
C LYS A 141 -3.36 -9.11 -14.08
N LYS A 142 -2.69 -8.93 -15.22
CA LYS A 142 -1.41 -9.57 -15.51
C LYS A 142 -0.34 -9.21 -14.49
N GLU A 143 -0.31 -7.97 -14.00
CA GLU A 143 0.65 -7.56 -12.96
C GLU A 143 0.48 -8.38 -11.68
N ILE A 144 -0.76 -8.62 -11.23
CA ILE A 144 -1.01 -9.48 -10.07
C ILE A 144 -0.56 -10.91 -10.36
N ASP A 145 -0.97 -11.47 -11.51
CA ASP A 145 -0.66 -12.84 -11.89
C ASP A 145 0.85 -13.11 -11.99
N ASP A 146 1.60 -12.18 -12.61
CA ASP A 146 3.06 -12.27 -12.76
C ASP A 146 3.80 -12.20 -11.42
N ASN A 147 3.22 -11.55 -10.42
CA ASN A 147 3.88 -11.33 -9.12
C ASN A 147 3.40 -12.31 -8.03
N ALA A 148 2.29 -13.00 -8.23
CA ALA A 148 1.69 -13.85 -7.20
C ALA A 148 2.66 -14.90 -6.64
N GLU A 149 3.37 -15.62 -7.51
CA GLU A 149 4.37 -16.64 -7.12
C GLU A 149 5.57 -16.01 -6.39
N ILE A 150 6.01 -14.83 -6.81
CA ILE A 150 7.10 -14.09 -6.17
C ILE A 150 6.72 -13.71 -4.74
N PHE A 151 5.54 -13.16 -4.55
CA PHE A 151 5.06 -12.76 -3.23
C PHE A 151 4.78 -13.96 -2.32
N ASN A 152 4.31 -15.09 -2.88
CA ASN A 152 4.21 -16.34 -2.13
C ASN A 152 5.61 -16.79 -1.65
N LYS A 153 6.61 -16.83 -2.55
CA LYS A 153 7.99 -17.24 -2.22
C LYS A 153 8.60 -16.37 -1.11
N ILE A 154 8.48 -15.05 -1.18
CA ILE A 154 9.05 -14.16 -0.16
C ILE A 154 8.26 -14.25 1.17
N HIS A 155 6.94 -14.49 1.12
CA HIS A 155 6.13 -14.76 2.31
C HIS A 155 6.59 -16.03 3.02
N GLU A 156 6.72 -17.15 2.30
CA GLU A 156 7.23 -18.43 2.84
C GLU A 156 8.67 -18.30 3.39
N ALA A 157 9.49 -17.42 2.79
CA ALA A 157 10.80 -17.08 3.31
C ALA A 157 10.74 -16.22 4.59
N GLY A 158 9.56 -15.83 5.08
CA GLY A 158 9.36 -15.05 6.29
C GLY A 158 9.62 -13.56 6.16
N VAL A 159 9.51 -13.01 4.95
CA VAL A 159 9.50 -11.55 4.73
C VAL A 159 8.17 -10.99 5.28
N PRO A 160 8.17 -9.95 6.11
CA PRO A 160 6.95 -9.35 6.62
C PRO A 160 6.17 -8.67 5.48
N LEU A 161 5.06 -9.27 5.04
CA LEU A 161 4.12 -8.60 4.15
C LEU A 161 3.10 -7.79 4.96
N ILE A 162 2.72 -6.63 4.44
CA ILE A 162 1.82 -5.68 5.07
C ILE A 162 0.68 -5.37 4.11
N CYS A 163 -0.56 -5.41 4.60
CA CYS A 163 -1.69 -4.96 3.80
C CYS A 163 -1.70 -3.44 3.67
N GLY A 164 -1.80 -2.96 2.43
CA GLY A 164 -1.95 -1.56 2.08
C GLY A 164 -3.02 -1.39 1.00
N SER A 165 -3.98 -0.49 1.21
CA SER A 165 -5.09 -0.29 0.28
C SER A 165 -4.91 0.87 -0.69
N GLU A 166 -3.86 1.66 -0.55
CA GLU A 166 -3.67 2.92 -1.28
C GLU A 166 -4.92 3.81 -1.31
N SER A 167 -5.66 3.86 -0.19
CA SER A 167 -6.90 4.65 -0.11
C SER A 167 -6.66 6.12 -0.38
N GLY A 168 -7.61 6.72 -1.13
CA GLY A 168 -7.57 8.12 -1.56
C GLY A 168 -7.67 8.30 -3.07
N PHE A 169 -7.44 7.25 -3.85
CA PHE A 169 -7.72 7.26 -5.29
C PHE A 169 -9.20 6.99 -5.57
N SER A 170 -9.64 7.36 -6.76
CA SER A 170 -11.02 7.09 -7.24
C SER A 170 -11.37 5.60 -7.28
N ILE A 171 -10.35 4.74 -7.47
CA ILE A 171 -10.49 3.29 -7.53
C ILE A 171 -10.45 2.66 -6.13
N THR A 172 -9.85 3.36 -5.17
CA THR A 172 -9.74 2.95 -3.77
C THR A 172 -10.18 4.06 -2.81
N PRO A 173 -11.45 4.52 -2.88
CA PRO A 173 -11.95 5.57 -2.00
C PRO A 173 -11.92 5.12 -0.53
N TYR A 174 -11.79 6.09 0.37
CA TYR A 174 -11.75 5.83 1.82
C TYR A 174 -13.00 5.08 2.30
N GLY A 175 -12.79 4.08 3.16
CA GLY A 175 -13.87 3.33 3.80
C GLY A 175 -14.49 2.24 2.92
N GLU A 176 -14.03 2.04 1.68
CA GLU A 176 -14.63 1.08 0.76
C GLU A 176 -13.83 -0.23 0.62
N TRP A 177 -12.51 -0.17 0.43
CA TRP A 177 -11.74 -1.30 -0.09
C TRP A 177 -10.61 -1.79 0.80
N HIS A 178 -10.59 -1.44 2.09
CA HIS A 178 -9.48 -1.80 2.99
C HIS A 178 -9.30 -3.32 3.17
N TYR A 179 -10.36 -4.09 3.02
CA TYR A 179 -10.33 -5.56 3.11
C TYR A 179 -9.81 -6.24 1.84
N ARG A 180 -9.80 -5.54 0.71
CA ARG A 180 -9.55 -6.12 -0.62
C ARG A 180 -8.14 -6.71 -0.74
N GLU A 181 -7.15 -6.12 -0.09
CA GLU A 181 -5.79 -6.66 -0.06
C GLU A 181 -5.73 -8.04 0.58
N LEU A 182 -6.55 -8.29 1.62
CA LEU A 182 -6.63 -9.60 2.25
C LEU A 182 -7.19 -10.66 1.28
N GLU A 183 -8.18 -10.28 0.46
CA GLU A 183 -8.70 -11.18 -0.58
C GLU A 183 -7.62 -11.54 -1.60
N VAL A 184 -6.84 -10.56 -2.08
CA VAL A 184 -5.73 -10.78 -3.01
C VAL A 184 -4.68 -11.68 -2.37
N PHE A 185 -4.32 -11.45 -1.11
CA PHE A 185 -3.35 -12.28 -0.40
C PHE A 185 -3.79 -13.74 -0.31
N VAL A 186 -5.05 -13.98 -0.05
CA VAL A 186 -5.59 -15.35 0.04
C VAL A 186 -5.75 -15.97 -1.35
N LYS A 187 -6.40 -15.25 -2.27
CA LYS A 187 -6.83 -15.79 -3.56
C LYS A 187 -5.70 -15.91 -4.57
N ASP A 188 -4.85 -14.88 -4.66
CA ASP A 188 -3.86 -14.77 -5.72
C ASP A 188 -2.45 -15.15 -5.20
N ILE A 189 -2.07 -14.75 -3.99
CA ILE A 189 -0.75 -15.07 -3.40
C ILE A 189 -0.75 -16.45 -2.72
N GLY A 190 -1.93 -16.98 -2.32
CA GLY A 190 -2.06 -18.31 -1.73
C GLY A 190 -1.84 -18.37 -0.22
N MET A 191 -1.95 -17.26 0.49
CA MET A 191 -1.90 -17.23 1.95
C MET A 191 -3.14 -17.87 2.58
N THR A 192 -3.01 -18.39 3.79
CA THR A 192 -4.18 -18.69 4.62
C THR A 192 -4.89 -17.41 5.07
N ASN A 193 -6.18 -17.50 5.40
CA ASN A 193 -6.93 -16.36 5.91
C ASN A 193 -6.28 -15.75 7.17
N LEU A 194 -5.71 -16.57 8.04
CA LEU A 194 -5.03 -16.10 9.26
C LEU A 194 -3.74 -15.34 8.96
N GLU A 195 -2.96 -15.78 7.98
CA GLU A 195 -1.76 -15.06 7.52
C GLU A 195 -2.12 -13.71 6.93
N ALA A 196 -3.14 -13.65 6.06
CA ALA A 196 -3.62 -12.39 5.50
C ALA A 196 -4.10 -11.42 6.59
N ILE A 197 -4.87 -11.91 7.60
CA ILE A 197 -5.27 -11.11 8.76
C ILE A 197 -4.05 -10.62 9.54
N THR A 198 -3.04 -11.47 9.73
CA THR A 198 -1.80 -11.09 10.41
C THR A 198 -1.06 -9.97 9.66
N CYS A 199 -1.04 -10.03 8.31
CA CYS A 199 -0.48 -8.95 7.48
C CYS A 199 -1.23 -7.62 7.64
N ALA A 200 -2.55 -7.67 7.81
CA ALA A 200 -3.40 -6.48 7.98
C ALA A 200 -3.45 -5.94 9.42
N THR A 201 -2.96 -6.69 10.40
CA THR A 201 -3.03 -6.31 11.82
C THR A 201 -1.62 -6.22 12.43
N LYS A 202 -1.06 -7.34 12.87
CA LYS A 202 0.24 -7.40 13.55
C LYS A 202 1.38 -6.84 12.71
N ASN A 203 1.45 -7.18 11.41
CA ASN A 203 2.51 -6.65 10.56
C ASN A 203 2.27 -5.16 10.25
N ALA A 204 1.00 -4.79 9.96
CA ALA A 204 0.64 -3.41 9.65
C ALA A 204 0.88 -2.46 10.83
N SER A 205 0.77 -2.91 12.07
CA SER A 205 1.04 -2.06 13.24
C SER A 205 2.46 -1.50 13.27
N LYS A 206 3.44 -2.21 12.68
CA LYS A 206 4.83 -1.75 12.55
C LYS A 206 4.96 -0.57 11.61
N SER A 207 4.20 -0.56 10.50
CA SER A 207 4.24 0.55 9.53
C SER A 207 3.71 1.85 10.10
N VAL A 208 2.89 1.79 11.15
CA VAL A 208 2.39 2.97 11.89
C VAL A 208 3.13 3.19 13.22
N LYS A 209 4.21 2.44 13.49
CA LYS A 209 5.02 2.50 14.73
C LYS A 209 4.19 2.30 16.01
N MET A 210 3.22 1.42 15.94
CA MET A 210 2.30 1.11 17.06
C MET A 210 2.29 -0.37 17.42
N GLU A 211 3.31 -1.14 17.06
CA GLU A 211 3.39 -2.59 17.28
C GLU A 211 3.31 -3.00 18.77
N ASN A 212 3.63 -2.09 19.68
CA ASN A 212 3.50 -2.30 21.12
C ASN A 212 2.16 -1.79 21.68
N LYS A 213 1.24 -1.37 20.83
CA LYS A 213 -0.05 -0.77 21.25
C LYS A 213 -1.24 -1.40 20.57
N VAL A 214 -1.12 -1.79 19.28
CA VAL A 214 -2.21 -2.32 18.45
C VAL A 214 -1.72 -3.49 17.59
N GLY A 215 -2.64 -4.19 16.94
CA GLY A 215 -2.34 -5.24 15.96
C GLY A 215 -2.46 -6.66 16.49
N THR A 216 -2.55 -6.83 17.82
CA THR A 216 -2.79 -8.12 18.49
C THR A 216 -3.84 -7.95 19.59
N LEU A 217 -4.50 -9.06 19.96
CA LEU A 217 -5.44 -9.12 21.09
C LEU A 217 -4.71 -9.69 22.31
N GLU A 218 -4.02 -8.82 23.03
CA GLU A 218 -3.22 -9.17 24.20
C GLU A 218 -3.50 -8.19 25.35
N GLU A 219 -3.31 -8.65 26.58
CA GLU A 219 -3.46 -7.79 27.76
C GLU A 219 -2.48 -6.61 27.71
N GLY A 220 -2.99 -5.39 27.93
CA GLY A 220 -2.20 -4.16 27.89
C GLY A 220 -2.18 -3.46 26.51
N MET A 221 -2.68 -4.12 25.47
CA MET A 221 -2.86 -3.48 24.15
C MET A 221 -4.10 -2.59 24.12
N LEU A 222 -4.11 -1.61 23.23
CA LEU A 222 -5.31 -0.80 22.99
C LEU A 222 -6.39 -1.68 22.35
N ALA A 223 -7.63 -1.48 22.75
CA ALA A 223 -8.77 -2.19 22.19
C ALA A 223 -9.19 -1.55 20.85
N ASP A 224 -8.35 -1.73 19.84
CA ASP A 224 -8.63 -1.46 18.42
C ASP A 224 -9.05 -2.79 17.80
N LEU A 225 -10.35 -3.04 17.69
CA LEU A 225 -10.86 -4.35 17.29
C LEU A 225 -12.16 -4.27 16.49
N LEU A 226 -12.40 -5.29 15.70
CA LEU A 226 -13.64 -5.53 14.97
C LEU A 226 -14.35 -6.75 15.57
N ILE A 227 -15.67 -6.65 15.74
CA ILE A 227 -16.51 -7.83 16.01
C ILE A 227 -17.24 -8.15 14.70
N VAL A 228 -17.00 -9.36 14.20
CA VAL A 228 -17.49 -9.81 12.90
C VAL A 228 -18.58 -10.87 13.09
N ASP A 229 -19.73 -10.71 12.46
CA ASP A 229 -20.78 -11.71 12.42
C ASP A 229 -20.46 -12.76 11.34
N GLY A 230 -19.69 -13.76 11.73
CA GLY A 230 -19.17 -14.83 10.88
C GLY A 230 -17.74 -15.23 11.25
N ASP A 231 -17.14 -16.05 10.41
CA ASP A 231 -15.81 -16.61 10.64
C ASP A 231 -14.85 -16.21 9.50
N PRO A 232 -14.05 -15.15 9.67
CA PRO A 232 -13.11 -14.70 8.64
C PRO A 232 -11.99 -15.70 8.38
N LEU A 233 -11.78 -16.68 9.26
CA LEU A 233 -10.82 -17.78 9.03
C LEU A 233 -11.34 -18.80 8.02
N LYS A 234 -12.66 -18.86 7.79
CA LYS A 234 -13.28 -19.68 6.75
C LYS A 234 -13.51 -18.92 5.46
N ASP A 235 -13.90 -17.66 5.59
CA ASP A 235 -14.20 -16.79 4.45
C ASP A 235 -13.71 -15.37 4.73
N ILE A 236 -12.58 -15.01 4.12
CA ILE A 236 -11.97 -13.69 4.29
C ILE A 236 -12.84 -12.57 3.71
N THR A 237 -13.71 -12.87 2.74
CA THR A 237 -14.52 -11.89 2.01
C THR A 237 -15.58 -11.24 2.90
N ILE A 238 -15.96 -11.89 4.00
CA ILE A 238 -16.92 -11.32 4.97
C ILE A 238 -16.45 -10.00 5.56
N LEU A 239 -15.14 -9.74 5.60
CA LEU A 239 -14.58 -8.47 6.07
C LEU A 239 -14.92 -7.30 5.15
N GLY A 240 -15.33 -7.57 3.90
CA GLY A 240 -15.83 -6.58 2.95
C GLY A 240 -17.32 -6.28 3.09
N ASP A 241 -18.07 -7.12 3.78
CA ASP A 241 -19.49 -6.89 4.04
C ASP A 241 -19.68 -6.03 5.29
N LYS A 242 -19.96 -4.74 5.07
CA LYS A 242 -20.19 -3.79 6.17
C LYS A 242 -21.30 -4.23 7.13
N SER A 243 -22.28 -5.05 6.70
CA SER A 243 -23.35 -5.57 7.56
C SER A 243 -22.83 -6.64 8.53
N LYS A 244 -21.73 -7.31 8.19
CA LYS A 244 -21.08 -8.32 9.02
C LYS A 244 -20.13 -7.75 10.09
N LEU A 245 -19.76 -6.48 10.00
CA LEU A 245 -18.99 -5.80 11.02
C LEU A 245 -19.96 -5.30 12.10
N SER A 246 -20.28 -6.14 13.10
CA SER A 246 -21.30 -5.78 14.12
C SER A 246 -20.83 -4.64 15.01
N HIS A 247 -19.56 -4.63 15.44
CA HIS A 247 -18.99 -3.52 16.22
C HIS A 247 -17.57 -3.19 15.76
N ILE A 248 -17.21 -1.92 15.84
CA ILE A 248 -15.87 -1.39 15.58
C ILE A 248 -15.45 -0.60 16.80
N PHE A 249 -14.31 -0.95 17.37
CA PHE A 249 -13.73 -0.23 18.51
C PHE A 249 -12.41 0.39 18.14
N GLN A 250 -12.18 1.62 18.60
CA GLN A 250 -10.91 2.32 18.55
C GLN A 250 -10.56 2.82 19.95
N ASN A 251 -9.43 2.38 20.48
CA ASN A 251 -8.98 2.70 21.85
C ASN A 251 -10.09 2.42 22.90
N GLY A 252 -10.77 1.28 22.75
CA GLY A 252 -11.86 0.85 23.63
C GLY A 252 -13.18 1.61 23.47
N LYS A 253 -13.27 2.57 22.57
CA LYS A 253 -14.50 3.30 22.29
C LYS A 253 -15.16 2.76 21.03
N GLU A 254 -16.43 2.43 21.13
CA GLU A 254 -17.21 2.00 19.98
C GLU A 254 -17.41 3.15 18.98
N ILE A 255 -17.11 2.87 17.71
CA ILE A 255 -17.34 3.79 16.59
C ILE A 255 -18.78 3.63 16.12
N LYS A 256 -19.57 4.69 16.25
CA LYS A 256 -20.94 4.73 15.71
C LYS A 256 -20.89 4.84 14.18
N ARG A 257 -21.67 3.99 13.52
CA ARG A 257 -21.74 3.91 12.05
C ARG A 257 -22.98 4.62 11.45
N ASP A 258 -23.73 5.32 12.27
CA ASP A 258 -24.94 6.07 11.90
C ASP A 258 -24.66 7.47 11.32
N GLN A 259 -23.38 7.78 11.08
CA GLN A 259 -23.02 9.01 10.36
C GLN A 259 -23.40 8.84 8.89
N GLU A 260 -24.20 9.78 8.39
CA GLU A 260 -24.49 9.88 6.95
C GLU A 260 -23.17 9.89 6.17
N SER A 261 -23.09 9.02 5.14
CA SER A 261 -21.96 9.02 4.23
C SER A 261 -21.88 10.41 3.59
N ARG A 262 -20.79 11.12 3.80
CA ARG A 262 -20.56 12.38 3.08
C ARG A 262 -20.42 12.02 1.60
N GLU A 263 -21.25 12.63 0.78
CA GLU A 263 -21.13 12.54 -0.66
C GLU A 263 -19.72 13.07 -1.04
N ILE A 264 -18.88 12.19 -1.59
CA ILE A 264 -17.55 12.57 -2.04
C ILE A 264 -17.73 13.24 -3.40
N THR A 265 -17.90 14.56 -3.39
CA THR A 265 -17.94 15.35 -4.61
C THR A 265 -16.53 15.82 -4.92
N PRO A 266 -15.89 15.34 -6.01
CA PRO A 266 -14.57 15.82 -6.39
C PRO A 266 -14.62 17.33 -6.65
N PRO A 267 -13.56 18.09 -6.32
CA PRO A 267 -13.48 19.50 -6.67
C PRO A 267 -13.66 19.71 -8.17
N GLN A 268 -14.38 20.77 -8.54
CA GLN A 268 -14.62 21.10 -9.94
C GLN A 268 -13.31 21.22 -10.71
N GLY A 269 -13.19 20.49 -11.83
CA GLY A 269 -11.99 20.46 -12.67
C GLY A 269 -10.94 19.42 -12.26
N TRP A 270 -11.19 18.62 -11.23
CA TRP A 270 -10.35 17.48 -10.90
C TRP A 270 -10.58 16.33 -11.87
N ARG A 271 -9.52 15.90 -12.51
CA ARG A 271 -9.51 14.60 -13.18
C ARG A 271 -9.36 13.55 -12.08
N LEU A 272 -10.35 12.69 -11.94
CA LEU A 272 -10.35 11.68 -10.87
C LEU A 272 -9.19 10.70 -11.01
N SER A 273 -8.91 10.26 -12.24
CA SER A 273 -7.80 9.35 -12.53
C SER A 273 -7.57 9.29 -14.05
N PRO A 274 -6.35 9.02 -14.53
CA PRO A 274 -6.13 8.65 -15.92
C PRO A 274 -6.81 7.34 -16.31
N PHE A 275 -7.26 6.54 -15.32
CA PHE A 275 -7.81 5.20 -15.50
C PHE A 275 -9.32 5.12 -15.32
N SER A 276 -9.98 6.17 -14.82
CA SER A 276 -11.41 6.11 -14.49
C SER A 276 -12.11 7.47 -14.60
N ASP A 277 -13.38 7.43 -15.00
CA ASP A 277 -14.28 8.58 -15.07
C ASP A 277 -15.13 8.75 -13.80
N GLY A 278 -15.08 7.80 -12.88
CA GLY A 278 -15.91 7.79 -11.67
C GLY A 278 -15.17 7.29 -10.43
N ILE A 279 -15.87 7.33 -9.30
CA ILE A 279 -15.41 6.79 -8.01
C ILE A 279 -15.95 5.36 -7.87
N LEU A 280 -15.07 4.39 -7.66
CA LEU A 280 -15.44 2.99 -7.50
C LEU A 280 -15.86 2.70 -6.06
N THR A 281 -17.16 2.62 -5.83
CA THR A 281 -17.74 2.13 -4.56
C THR A 281 -18.07 0.65 -4.66
N GLN A 282 -18.18 -0.04 -3.52
CA GLN A 282 -18.65 -1.43 -3.49
C GLN A 282 -20.07 -1.59 -4.05
N GLU A 283 -20.94 -0.57 -3.88
CA GLU A 283 -22.26 -0.59 -4.46
C GLU A 283 -22.22 -0.55 -5.99
N LEU A 284 -21.34 0.28 -6.55
CA LEU A 284 -21.18 0.37 -8.01
C LEU A 284 -20.58 -0.91 -8.59
N ALA A 285 -19.63 -1.53 -7.90
CA ALA A 285 -18.99 -2.78 -8.31
C ALA A 285 -19.93 -4.00 -8.35
N LYS A 286 -21.07 -3.95 -7.62
CA LYS A 286 -22.09 -5.01 -7.60
C LYS A 286 -23.11 -4.89 -8.74
N LYS A 287 -23.10 -3.81 -9.49
CA LYS A 287 -24.00 -3.59 -10.67
C LYS A 287 -23.37 -4.10 -11.94
#